data_231a8423dcbb4c326785075be8c9e313
#
_entry.id   231a8423dcbb4c326785075be8c9e313
#
_cell.length_a   1.000
_cell.length_b   1.000
_cell.length_c   1.000
_cell.angle_alpha   90.00
_cell.angle_beta   90.00
_cell.angle_gamma   90.00
#
_symmetry.space_group_name_H-M   'P 1'
#
loop_
_entity.id
_entity.type
_entity.pdbx_description
1 polymer ?
#
loop_
_entity_poly.entity_id
_entity_poly.type
_entity_poly.pdbx_seq_one_letter_code
_entity_poly.pdbx_strand_id
1 'polypeptide(L)'
;MHVVIHHHISDPMKWERSEKNIMAMIEQHRLPAGLKPLEYLPSVDGRKADCVWETPSLGALQKFIDGETAGAARNEYFEVKDEAAIGLPKGDELARAA
;
A
#
# COMPACT_ATOMS: atom_id res chain seq x y z
N MET A 1 -6.23 12.44 1.43
CA MET A 1 -5.95 12.23 0.00
C MET A 1 -5.84 10.75 -0.30
N HIS A 2 -6.10 10.37 -1.54
CA HIS A 2 -5.86 9.02 -2.02
C HIS A 2 -4.56 8.98 -2.81
N VAL A 3 -3.78 7.92 -2.61
CA VAL A 3 -2.48 7.76 -3.25
C VAL A 3 -2.40 6.37 -3.85
N VAL A 4 -1.93 6.29 -5.09
CA VAL A 4 -1.59 5.02 -5.73
C VAL A 4 -0.09 4.79 -5.55
N ILE A 5 0.27 3.58 -5.18
CA ILE A 5 1.67 3.16 -5.09
C ILE A 5 1.89 2.06 -6.12
N HIS A 6 2.89 2.25 -6.97
CA HIS A 6 3.33 1.23 -7.91
C HIS A 6 4.63 0.63 -7.40
N HIS A 7 4.61 -0.67 -7.06
CA HIS A 7 5.77 -1.37 -6.51
C HIS A 7 6.48 -2.15 -7.61
N HIS A 8 7.79 -1.93 -7.73
CA HIS A 8 8.66 -2.73 -8.59
C HIS A 8 9.44 -3.70 -7.69
N ILE A 9 9.03 -4.96 -7.68
CA ILE A 9 9.55 -5.96 -6.74
C ILE A 9 10.84 -6.54 -7.29
N SER A 10 11.95 -6.35 -6.55
CA SER A 10 13.27 -6.87 -6.92
C SER A 10 13.63 -8.15 -6.18
N ASP A 11 13.05 -8.34 -4.98
CA ASP A 11 13.30 -9.53 -4.17
C ASP A 11 11.96 -10.10 -3.68
N PRO A 12 11.41 -11.11 -4.38
CA PRO A 12 10.10 -11.67 -4.03
C PRO A 12 10.00 -12.27 -2.63
N MET A 13 11.07 -12.84 -2.10
CA MET A 13 11.07 -13.41 -0.75
C MET A 13 10.96 -12.31 0.31
N LYS A 14 11.73 -11.23 0.15
CA LYS A 14 11.63 -10.09 1.04
C LYS A 14 10.29 -9.39 0.92
N TRP A 15 9.76 -9.31 -0.30
CA TRP A 15 8.44 -8.74 -0.54
C TRP A 15 7.36 -9.52 0.21
N GLU A 16 7.39 -10.83 0.14
CA GLU A 16 6.43 -11.68 0.85
C GLU A 16 6.48 -11.42 2.36
N ARG A 17 7.68 -11.24 2.90
CA ARG A 17 7.86 -10.91 4.32
C ARG A 17 7.25 -9.55 4.65
N SER A 18 7.46 -8.57 3.78
CA SER A 18 6.86 -7.23 3.93
C SER A 18 5.34 -7.29 3.88
N GLU A 19 4.77 -8.07 2.95
CA GLU A 19 3.33 -8.28 2.86
C GLU A 19 2.78 -8.83 4.20
N LYS A 20 3.40 -9.87 4.72
CA LYS A 20 2.96 -10.49 5.97
C LYS A 20 3.03 -9.51 7.14
N ASN A 21 4.09 -8.72 7.21
CA ASN A 21 4.24 -7.72 8.28
C ASN A 21 3.15 -6.65 8.19
N ILE A 22 2.89 -6.12 7.00
CA ILE A 22 1.86 -5.10 6.82
C ILE A 22 0.48 -5.67 7.11
N MET A 23 0.17 -6.88 6.62
CA MET A 23 -1.12 -7.53 6.89
C MET A 23 -1.32 -7.75 8.40
N ALA A 24 -0.26 -8.14 9.11
CA ALA A 24 -0.34 -8.29 10.57
C ALA A 24 -0.63 -6.96 11.26
N MET A 25 -0.03 -5.86 10.78
CA MET A 25 -0.31 -4.53 11.33
C MET A 25 -1.77 -4.13 11.07
N ILE A 26 -2.31 -4.45 9.89
CA ILE A 26 -3.72 -4.18 9.57
C ILE A 26 -4.64 -4.94 10.54
N GLU A 27 -4.42 -6.24 10.69
CA GLU A 27 -5.23 -7.08 11.57
C GLU A 27 -5.18 -6.64 13.03
N GLN A 28 -4.03 -6.17 13.48
CA GLN A 28 -3.81 -5.76 14.86
C GLN A 28 -4.08 -4.27 15.10
N HIS A 29 -4.57 -3.56 14.11
CA HIS A 29 -4.83 -2.12 14.19
C HIS A 29 -3.60 -1.33 14.62
N ARG A 30 -2.43 -1.67 14.08
CA ARG A 30 -1.14 -1.06 14.42
C ARG A 30 -0.51 -0.25 13.29
N LEU A 31 -1.28 0.08 12.24
CA LEU A 31 -0.79 0.99 11.21
C LEU A 31 -0.55 2.38 11.80
N PRO A 32 0.39 3.14 11.24
CA PRO A 32 0.54 4.55 11.63
C PRO A 32 -0.77 5.32 11.49
N ALA A 33 -0.99 6.29 12.38
CA ALA A 33 -2.23 7.06 12.41
C ALA A 33 -2.56 7.68 11.06
N GLY A 34 -3.82 7.50 10.62
CA GLY A 34 -4.32 8.10 9.38
C GLY A 34 -3.99 7.34 8.11
N LEU A 35 -3.15 6.33 8.16
CA LEU A 35 -2.85 5.51 6.98
C LEU A 35 -3.87 4.39 6.85
N LYS A 36 -4.61 4.38 5.73
CA LYS A 36 -5.65 3.38 5.48
C LYS A 36 -5.41 2.68 4.14
N PRO A 37 -5.13 1.37 4.15
CA PRO A 37 -5.03 0.60 2.92
C PRO A 37 -6.42 0.34 2.36
N LEU A 38 -6.62 0.62 1.09
CA LEU A 38 -7.92 0.45 0.43
C LEU A 38 -7.92 -0.67 -0.58
N GLU A 39 -6.80 -0.88 -1.29
CA GLU A 39 -6.72 -1.86 -2.36
C GLU A 39 -5.30 -2.37 -2.52
N TYR A 40 -5.16 -3.66 -2.83
CA TYR A 40 -3.86 -4.28 -3.11
C TYR A 40 -4.01 -5.24 -4.29
N LEU A 41 -3.25 -5.00 -5.35
CA LEU A 41 -3.33 -5.73 -6.62
C LEU A 41 -1.95 -6.26 -7.02
N PRO A 42 -1.56 -7.44 -6.55
CA PRO A 42 -0.28 -8.03 -6.94
C PRO A 42 -0.36 -8.62 -8.35
N SER A 43 0.74 -8.55 -9.11
CA SER A 43 0.81 -9.16 -10.42
C SER A 43 0.93 -10.68 -10.34
N VAL A 44 0.50 -11.36 -11.40
CA VAL A 44 0.55 -12.83 -11.46
C VAL A 44 1.98 -13.35 -11.37
N ASP A 45 2.95 -12.63 -11.97
CA ASP A 45 4.34 -13.04 -11.96
C ASP A 45 5.12 -12.67 -10.70
N GLY A 46 4.48 -11.96 -9.76
CA GLY A 46 5.10 -11.57 -8.50
C GLY A 46 6.13 -10.46 -8.59
N ARG A 47 6.22 -9.76 -9.72
CA ARG A 47 7.24 -8.71 -9.92
C ARG A 47 6.74 -7.30 -9.72
N LYS A 48 5.42 -7.12 -9.68
CA LYS A 48 4.79 -5.81 -9.53
C LYS A 48 3.59 -5.91 -8.63
N ALA A 49 3.22 -4.80 -8.03
CA ALA A 49 1.97 -4.68 -7.29
C ALA A 49 1.55 -3.22 -7.28
N ASP A 50 0.25 -2.98 -7.27
CA ASP A 50 -0.31 -1.65 -7.08
C ASP A 50 -1.12 -1.62 -5.80
N CYS A 51 -1.02 -0.53 -5.05
CA CYS A 51 -1.82 -0.30 -3.85
C CYS A 51 -2.53 1.03 -3.95
N VAL A 52 -3.70 1.11 -3.33
CA VAL A 52 -4.39 2.37 -3.11
C VAL A 52 -4.50 2.59 -1.61
N TRP A 53 -4.07 3.75 -1.15
CA TRP A 53 -4.11 4.14 0.25
C TRP A 53 -4.80 5.48 0.41
N GLU A 54 -5.46 5.66 1.56
CA GLU A 54 -5.89 6.96 2.01
C GLU A 54 -4.91 7.44 3.08
N THR A 55 -4.48 8.68 3.00
CA THR A 55 -3.51 9.25 3.92
C THR A 55 -3.70 10.76 4.05
N PRO A 56 -3.42 11.35 5.24
CA PRO A 56 -3.38 12.81 5.36
C PRO A 56 -2.10 13.42 4.79
N SER A 57 -1.06 12.60 4.55
CA SER A 57 0.25 13.08 4.11
C SER A 57 0.93 12.06 3.20
N LEU A 58 1.31 12.49 2.00
CA LEU A 58 2.08 11.65 1.09
C LEU A 58 3.42 11.27 1.71
N GLY A 59 4.09 12.22 2.35
CA GLY A 59 5.39 11.96 2.99
C GLY A 59 5.32 10.91 4.09
N ALA A 60 4.26 10.93 4.90
CA ALA A 60 4.07 9.92 5.95
C ALA A 60 3.87 8.53 5.37
N LEU A 61 3.10 8.44 4.28
CA LEU A 61 2.89 7.16 3.59
C LEU A 61 4.18 6.64 2.97
N GLN A 62 4.93 7.50 2.28
CA GLN A 62 6.22 7.14 1.68
C GLN A 62 7.20 6.62 2.73
N LYS A 63 7.32 7.32 3.85
CA LYS A 63 8.23 6.92 4.92
C LYS A 63 7.87 5.53 5.45
N PHE A 64 6.59 5.27 5.66
CA PHE A 64 6.13 3.99 6.17
C PHE A 64 6.37 2.86 5.15
N ILE A 65 5.89 3.04 3.93
CA ILE A 65 5.97 1.99 2.90
C ILE A 65 7.42 1.72 2.50
N ASP A 66 8.22 2.76 2.26
CA ASP A 66 9.63 2.58 1.88
C ASP A 66 10.41 1.89 3.00
N GLY A 67 10.09 2.18 4.25
CA GLY A 67 10.71 1.52 5.40
C GLY A 67 10.34 0.03 5.46
N GLU A 68 9.06 -0.29 5.31
CA GLU A 68 8.59 -1.68 5.40
C GLU A 68 9.01 -2.54 4.19
N THR A 69 9.28 -1.93 3.06
CA THR A 69 9.62 -2.65 1.83
C THR A 69 11.09 -2.46 1.41
N ALA A 70 11.93 -1.94 2.31
CA ALA A 70 13.34 -1.69 2.04
C ALA A 70 14.04 -2.98 1.61
N GLY A 71 14.78 -2.91 0.49
CA GLY A 71 15.46 -4.07 -0.08
C GLY A 71 14.57 -5.03 -0.85
N ALA A 72 13.24 -4.87 -0.80
CA ALA A 72 12.29 -5.75 -1.48
C ALA A 72 11.76 -5.14 -2.77
N ALA A 73 11.54 -3.82 -2.79
CA ALA A 73 10.92 -3.16 -3.92
C ALA A 73 11.30 -1.69 -4.01
N ARG A 74 11.18 -1.15 -5.21
CA ARG A 74 11.23 0.29 -5.48
C ARG A 74 9.80 0.76 -5.67
N ASN A 75 9.42 1.82 -4.98
CA ASN A 75 8.04 2.31 -4.97
C ASN A 75 7.91 3.65 -5.69
N GLU A 76 6.87 3.77 -6.50
CA GLU A 76 6.49 5.03 -7.13
C GLU A 76 5.12 5.45 -6.62
N TYR A 77 4.96 6.72 -6.30
CA TYR A 77 3.76 7.26 -5.67
C TYR A 77 3.15 8.37 -6.51
N PHE A 78 1.82 8.42 -6.56
CA PHE A 78 1.15 9.61 -7.07
C PHE A 78 -0.16 9.84 -6.34
N GLU A 79 -0.48 11.11 -6.15
CA GLU A 79 -1.76 11.50 -5.57
C GLU A 79 -2.85 11.39 -6.62
N VAL A 80 -3.99 10.80 -6.24
CA VAL A 80 -5.14 10.65 -7.12
C VAL A 80 -5.93 11.96 -7.15
N LYS A 81 -6.38 12.38 -8.33
CA LYS A 81 -7.29 13.49 -8.48
C LYS A 81 -8.70 12.97 -8.19
N ASP A 82 -9.11 13.08 -6.92
CA ASP A 82 -10.34 12.46 -6.41
C ASP A 82 -11.58 12.82 -7.21
N GLU A 83 -11.72 14.09 -7.60
CA GLU A 83 -12.91 14.56 -8.33
C GLU A 83 -13.04 13.98 -9.74
N ALA A 84 -11.97 13.41 -10.29
CA ALA A 84 -11.97 12.78 -11.62
C ALA A 84 -11.88 11.26 -11.55
N ALA A 85 -11.65 10.69 -10.37
CA ALA A 85 -11.43 9.26 -10.20
C ALA A 85 -12.74 8.47 -10.36
N ILE A 86 -12.63 7.27 -10.94
CA ILE A 86 -13.73 6.33 -11.09
C ILE A 86 -13.31 5.01 -10.43
N GLY A 87 -14.19 4.45 -9.63
CA GLY A 87 -13.94 3.14 -9.00
C GLY A 87 -13.03 3.20 -7.78
N LEU A 88 -12.85 4.38 -7.20
CA LEU A 88 -12.01 4.54 -6.02
C LEU A 88 -12.66 3.83 -4.83
N PRO A 89 -11.93 2.92 -4.14
CA PRO A 89 -12.48 2.23 -2.97
C PRO A 89 -12.82 3.18 -1.84
N LYS A 90 -13.77 2.80 -0.99
CA LYS A 90 -14.22 3.61 0.15
C LYS A 90 -14.06 2.83 1.44
N GLY A 91 -13.60 3.52 2.48
CA GLY A 91 -13.59 3.00 3.83
C GLY A 91 -12.57 1.90 4.07
N ASP A 92 -12.99 0.86 4.78
CA ASP A 92 -12.09 -0.14 5.34
C ASP A 92 -12.16 -1.50 4.62
N GLU A 93 -12.38 -1.50 3.32
CA GLU A 93 -12.60 -2.73 2.56
C GLU A 93 -11.45 -3.73 2.71
N LEU A 94 -10.20 -3.28 2.65
CA LEU A 94 -9.06 -4.15 2.78
C LEU A 94 -8.93 -4.71 4.19
N ALA A 95 -9.17 -3.89 5.20
CA ALA A 95 -9.14 -4.31 6.59
C ALA A 95 -10.24 -5.35 6.88
N ARG A 96 -11.41 -5.21 6.24
CA ARG A 96 -12.49 -6.19 6.39
C ARG A 96 -12.20 -7.51 5.67
N ALA A 97 -11.43 -7.46 4.60
CA ALA A 97 -11.04 -8.65 3.84
C ALA A 97 -9.93 -9.45 4.54
N ALA A 98 -9.15 -8.77 5.35
CA ALA A 98 -8.10 -9.40 6.13
C ALA A 98 -8.68 -10.17 7.31
#